data_82708e94d0b62aa07ffcf273bf2e6618
#
_entry.id   82708e94d0b62aa07ffcf273bf2e6618
#
_cell.length_a   1.000
_cell.length_b   1.000
_cell.length_c   1.000
_cell.angle_alpha   90.00
_cell.angle_beta   90.00
_cell.angle_gamma   90.00
#
_symmetry.space_group_name_H-M   'P 1'
#
loop_
_entity.id
_entity.type
_entity.pdbx_description
1 polymer ?
#
loop_
_entity_poly.entity_id
_entity_poly.type
_entity_poly.pdbx_seq_one_letter_code
_entity_poly.pdbx_strand_id
1 'polypeptide(L)'
;MDRPAAREPERVVTPRLTRRQRRRVAQGVQYAVFIAVVALIGVSADWGRLRNQFAQPDLAARLFPDIVAVALRNTVVYTLSGFAFGLLLGLVIALMRLSSVAPYRWAASVYIEIFRGLPALLIFIFVGVAVPLAFPGVEIPGGTYGKVALGLGLVAAAYMAETIRAGIQAVPGGQLEAARSLGFSHTRAMVSVVIPQAFRIVIPPLTNELVLLFKDSSLVLFLGVTLQERELTKFGRDLASQTANSTPILVAGLCYLLVTVPLSFVVRRLEARADEAR
;
A
#
# COMPACT_ATOMS: atom_id res chain seq x y z
N MET A 1 62.16 37.49 57.44
CA MET A 1 62.33 36.64 56.23
C MET A 1 60.93 36.10 55.83
N ASP A 2 60.17 36.95 55.17
CA ASP A 2 58.81 36.58 54.70
C ASP A 2 58.87 35.94 53.32
N ARG A 3 58.34 34.72 53.22
CA ARG A 3 58.20 34.02 51.94
C ARG A 3 56.90 34.51 51.26
N PRO A 4 56.95 34.92 50.00
CA PRO A 4 55.70 35.28 49.28
C PRO A 4 54.89 34.03 48.99
N ALA A 5 53.59 34.10 49.32
CA ALA A 5 52.61 33.05 49.02
C ALA A 5 52.50 32.84 47.51
N ALA A 6 52.62 31.60 47.07
CA ALA A 6 52.43 31.18 45.71
C ALA A 6 50.95 31.42 45.32
N ARG A 7 50.69 32.22 44.28
CA ARG A 7 49.37 32.39 43.69
C ARG A 7 48.97 31.08 42.98
N GLU A 8 47.88 30.48 43.43
CA GLU A 8 47.29 29.35 42.68
C GLU A 8 46.83 29.83 41.29
N PRO A 9 47.01 29.04 40.24
CA PRO A 9 46.56 29.39 38.89
C PRO A 9 45.03 29.42 38.87
N GLU A 10 44.47 30.56 38.44
CA GLU A 10 43.02 30.75 38.16
C GLU A 10 42.52 29.68 37.21
N ARG A 11 41.65 28.78 37.68
CA ARG A 11 40.99 27.78 36.86
C ARG A 11 40.02 28.50 35.90
N VAL A 12 40.39 28.57 34.65
CA VAL A 12 39.52 29.05 33.57
C VAL A 12 38.32 28.09 33.46
N VAL A 13 37.19 28.48 34.06
CA VAL A 13 35.92 27.76 33.94
C VAL A 13 35.34 28.01 32.54
N THR A 14 35.56 27.10 31.65
CA THR A 14 34.89 27.18 30.33
C THR A 14 33.38 27.03 30.51
N PRO A 15 32.59 27.99 30.04
CA PRO A 15 31.13 27.95 30.20
C PRO A 15 30.53 26.75 29.52
N ARG A 16 30.04 25.79 30.31
CA ARG A 16 29.31 24.62 29.78
C ARG A 16 27.95 25.05 29.29
N LEU A 17 27.66 24.81 27.98
CA LEU A 17 26.35 25.05 27.38
C LEU A 17 25.23 24.38 28.20
N THR A 18 24.18 25.12 28.50
CA THR A 18 22.98 24.60 29.15
C THR A 18 22.31 23.52 28.26
N ARG A 19 21.52 22.62 28.87
CA ARG A 19 20.79 21.58 28.11
C ARG A 19 19.94 22.18 26.97
N ARG A 20 19.34 23.36 27.18
CA ARG A 20 18.54 24.09 26.19
C ARG A 20 19.39 24.64 25.04
N GLN A 21 20.57 25.16 25.34
CA GLN A 21 21.53 25.63 24.33
C GLN A 21 22.09 24.47 23.50
N ARG A 22 22.47 23.34 24.15
CA ARG A 22 22.90 22.13 23.44
C ARG A 22 21.86 21.61 22.48
N ARG A 23 20.58 21.59 22.87
CA ARG A 23 19.46 21.18 21.99
C ARG A 23 19.30 22.12 20.78
N ARG A 24 19.38 23.46 20.99
CA ARG A 24 19.33 24.43 19.89
C ARG A 24 20.52 24.30 18.94
N VAL A 25 21.74 24.11 19.48
CA VAL A 25 22.93 23.89 18.66
C VAL A 25 22.79 22.59 17.85
N ALA A 26 22.35 21.48 18.49
CA ALA A 26 22.12 20.22 17.80
C ALA A 26 21.07 20.35 16.67
N GLN A 27 19.96 21.06 16.91
CA GLN A 27 18.96 21.36 15.87
C GLN A 27 19.56 22.22 14.75
N GLY A 28 20.34 23.26 15.09
CA GLY A 28 21.03 24.08 14.10
C GLY A 28 21.98 23.28 13.21
N VAL A 29 22.76 22.38 13.80
CA VAL A 29 23.65 21.47 13.07
C VAL A 29 22.85 20.54 12.15
N GLN A 30 21.72 19.96 12.62
CA GLN A 30 20.86 19.11 11.79
C GLN A 30 20.28 19.87 10.58
N TYR A 31 19.80 21.12 10.79
CA TYR A 31 19.35 21.96 9.67
C TYR A 31 20.50 22.31 8.70
N ALA A 32 21.68 22.65 9.23
CA ALA A 32 22.84 22.96 8.40
C ALA A 32 23.26 21.73 7.55
N VAL A 33 23.30 20.54 8.14
CA VAL A 33 23.59 19.29 7.43
C VAL A 33 22.53 19.02 6.37
N PHE A 34 21.25 19.16 6.71
CA PHE A 34 20.16 18.97 5.74
C PHE A 34 20.28 19.94 4.55
N ILE A 35 20.47 21.22 4.83
CA ILE A 35 20.66 22.24 3.78
C ILE A 35 21.90 21.95 2.95
N ALA A 36 23.02 21.57 3.57
CA ALA A 36 24.25 21.23 2.87
C ALA A 36 24.06 20.01 1.94
N VAL A 37 23.34 18.97 2.38
CA VAL A 37 23.03 17.80 1.55
C VAL A 37 22.13 18.18 0.38
N VAL A 38 21.07 18.96 0.62
CA VAL A 38 20.17 19.43 -0.45
C VAL A 38 20.93 20.31 -1.44
N ALA A 39 21.77 21.23 -0.96
CA ALA A 39 22.59 22.07 -1.82
C ALA A 39 23.62 21.25 -2.63
N LEU A 40 24.26 20.27 -2.01
CA LEU A 40 25.20 19.37 -2.70
C LEU A 40 24.50 18.61 -3.83
N ILE A 41 23.33 18.03 -3.57
CA ILE A 41 22.52 17.36 -4.61
C ILE A 41 22.14 18.37 -5.70
N GLY A 42 21.69 19.56 -5.31
CA GLY A 42 21.29 20.62 -6.24
C GLY A 42 22.40 21.07 -7.19
N VAL A 43 23.63 21.12 -6.70
CA VAL A 43 24.80 21.57 -7.50
C VAL A 43 25.44 20.40 -8.28
N SER A 44 25.44 19.19 -7.71
CA SER A 44 26.09 18.01 -8.32
C SER A 44 25.23 17.31 -9.38
N ALA A 45 23.91 17.48 -9.38
CA ALA A 45 23.02 16.86 -10.34
C ALA A 45 23.06 17.56 -11.71
N ASP A 46 23.16 16.78 -12.78
CA ASP A 46 23.01 17.27 -14.15
C ASP A 46 21.50 17.46 -14.48
N TRP A 47 20.97 18.60 -14.09
CA TRP A 47 19.56 18.95 -14.30
C TRP A 47 19.18 19.02 -15.79
N GLY A 48 20.13 19.32 -16.67
CA GLY A 48 19.92 19.33 -18.11
C GLY A 48 19.63 17.93 -18.63
N ARG A 49 20.45 16.95 -18.25
CA ARG A 49 20.24 15.55 -18.61
C ARG A 49 18.96 14.99 -17.98
N LEU A 50 18.71 15.28 -16.71
CA LEU A 50 17.47 14.85 -16.04
C LEU A 50 16.23 15.38 -16.75
N ARG A 51 16.20 16.68 -17.07
CA ARG A 51 15.08 17.27 -17.80
C ARG A 51 14.89 16.65 -19.18
N ASN A 52 15.97 16.48 -19.92
CA ASN A 52 15.92 15.89 -21.27
C ASN A 52 15.48 14.41 -21.24
N GLN A 53 15.84 13.67 -20.19
CA GLN A 53 15.51 12.24 -20.07
C GLN A 53 14.14 11.97 -19.47
N PHE A 54 13.64 12.86 -18.60
CA PHE A 54 12.41 12.59 -17.82
C PHE A 54 11.28 13.61 -18.04
N ALA A 55 11.55 14.77 -18.61
CA ALA A 55 10.57 15.85 -18.67
C ALA A 55 10.54 16.54 -20.04
N GLN A 56 10.26 15.77 -21.10
CA GLN A 56 10.04 16.30 -22.46
C GLN A 56 8.54 16.60 -22.67
N PRO A 57 8.13 17.88 -22.76
CA PRO A 57 6.71 18.24 -22.87
C PRO A 57 6.03 17.69 -24.12
N ASP A 58 6.73 17.73 -25.26
CA ASP A 58 6.19 17.23 -26.53
C ASP A 58 5.92 15.73 -26.49
N LEU A 59 6.82 14.96 -25.87
CA LEU A 59 6.63 13.53 -25.68
C LEU A 59 5.49 13.25 -24.68
N ALA A 60 5.42 14.01 -23.58
CA ALA A 60 4.34 13.89 -22.62
C ALA A 60 2.96 14.15 -23.26
N ALA A 61 2.87 15.19 -24.13
CA ALA A 61 1.63 15.50 -24.82
C ALA A 61 1.18 14.37 -25.77
N ARG A 62 2.11 13.68 -26.43
CA ARG A 62 1.83 12.55 -27.33
C ARG A 62 1.28 11.31 -26.64
N LEU A 63 1.39 11.21 -25.32
CA LEU A 63 0.85 10.08 -24.56
C LEU A 63 -0.67 10.16 -24.44
N PHE A 64 -1.24 11.36 -24.58
CA PHE A 64 -2.67 11.57 -24.51
C PHE A 64 -3.31 11.43 -25.92
N PRO A 65 -4.54 10.85 -26.03
CA PRO A 65 -5.41 10.40 -24.93
C PRO A 65 -5.13 8.99 -24.39
N ASP A 66 -4.24 8.20 -25.01
CA ASP A 66 -4.11 6.76 -24.79
C ASP A 66 -3.72 6.39 -23.35
N ILE A 67 -2.90 7.20 -22.68
CA ILE A 67 -2.53 6.94 -21.30
C ILE A 67 -3.76 6.96 -20.35
N VAL A 68 -4.78 7.76 -20.69
CA VAL A 68 -6.04 7.83 -19.91
C VAL A 68 -7.03 6.81 -20.39
N ALA A 69 -7.26 6.74 -21.71
CA ALA A 69 -8.31 5.92 -22.31
C ALA A 69 -8.00 4.41 -22.24
N VAL A 70 -6.73 4.04 -22.26
CA VAL A 70 -6.30 2.64 -22.21
C VAL A 70 -5.64 2.34 -20.87
N ALA A 71 -4.49 2.96 -20.57
CA ALA A 71 -3.65 2.54 -19.46
C ALA A 71 -4.29 2.81 -18.09
N LEU A 72 -4.76 4.04 -17.83
CA LEU A 72 -5.40 4.39 -16.56
C LEU A 72 -6.73 3.62 -16.38
N ARG A 73 -7.53 3.51 -17.43
CA ARG A 73 -8.77 2.72 -17.41
C ARG A 73 -8.49 1.27 -17.03
N ASN A 74 -7.51 0.63 -17.66
CA ASN A 74 -7.15 -0.75 -17.34
C ASN A 74 -6.62 -0.88 -15.91
N THR A 75 -5.78 0.05 -15.44
CA THR A 75 -5.31 0.09 -14.06
C THR A 75 -6.48 0.09 -13.07
N VAL A 76 -7.48 0.95 -13.30
CA VAL A 76 -8.69 1.02 -12.46
C VAL A 76 -9.50 -0.29 -12.53
N VAL A 77 -9.73 -0.82 -13.73
CA VAL A 77 -10.52 -2.07 -13.91
C VAL A 77 -9.79 -3.24 -13.24
N TYR A 78 -8.48 -3.40 -13.42
CA TYR A 78 -7.68 -4.42 -12.77
C TYR A 78 -7.74 -4.32 -11.25
N THR A 79 -7.57 -3.13 -10.72
CA THR A 79 -7.65 -2.88 -9.28
C THR A 79 -9.02 -3.25 -8.71
N LEU A 80 -10.10 -2.77 -9.33
CA LEU A 80 -11.45 -3.01 -8.85
C LEU A 80 -11.85 -4.48 -8.97
N SER A 81 -11.48 -5.16 -10.06
CA SER A 81 -11.76 -6.59 -10.21
C SER A 81 -10.97 -7.45 -9.21
N GLY A 82 -9.68 -7.14 -9.00
CA GLY A 82 -8.85 -7.78 -7.98
C GLY A 82 -9.37 -7.53 -6.57
N PHE A 83 -9.80 -6.30 -6.28
CA PHE A 83 -10.40 -5.95 -4.99
C PHE A 83 -11.71 -6.69 -4.75
N ALA A 84 -12.63 -6.71 -5.73
CA ALA A 84 -13.90 -7.40 -5.60
C ALA A 84 -13.72 -8.89 -5.38
N PHE A 85 -12.87 -9.54 -6.18
CA PHE A 85 -12.56 -10.96 -6.01
C PHE A 85 -11.86 -11.22 -4.67
N GLY A 86 -10.86 -10.41 -4.30
CA GLY A 86 -10.14 -10.50 -3.03
C GLY A 86 -11.05 -10.31 -1.80
N LEU A 87 -12.00 -9.37 -1.88
CA LEU A 87 -12.96 -9.13 -0.80
C LEU A 87 -13.92 -10.32 -0.61
N LEU A 88 -14.47 -10.86 -1.70
CA LEU A 88 -15.36 -12.01 -1.64
C LEU A 88 -14.65 -13.25 -1.10
N LEU A 89 -13.49 -13.57 -1.64
CA LEU A 89 -12.68 -14.71 -1.18
C LEU A 89 -12.17 -14.48 0.25
N GLY A 90 -11.71 -13.28 0.58
CA GLY A 90 -11.25 -12.89 1.91
C GLY A 90 -12.34 -13.00 2.97
N LEU A 91 -13.58 -12.64 2.63
CA LEU A 91 -14.73 -12.85 3.51
C LEU A 91 -14.95 -14.35 3.80
N VAL A 92 -14.92 -15.20 2.78
CA VAL A 92 -15.05 -16.66 2.95
C VAL A 92 -13.92 -17.19 3.86
N ILE A 93 -12.68 -16.80 3.61
CA ILE A 93 -11.52 -17.23 4.41
C ILE A 93 -11.62 -16.71 5.85
N ALA A 94 -12.07 -15.47 6.07
CA ALA A 94 -12.31 -14.92 7.40
C ALA A 94 -13.37 -15.73 8.18
N LEU A 95 -14.47 -16.07 7.53
CA LEU A 95 -15.53 -16.91 8.13
C LEU A 95 -15.02 -18.33 8.44
N MET A 96 -14.24 -18.94 7.55
CA MET A 96 -13.57 -20.21 7.80
C MET A 96 -12.63 -20.12 9.02
N ARG A 97 -11.88 -19.04 9.14
CA ARG A 97 -10.93 -18.79 10.24
C ARG A 97 -11.64 -18.59 11.59
N LEU A 98 -12.85 -18.03 11.58
CA LEU A 98 -13.68 -17.82 12.76
C LEU A 98 -14.57 -19.05 13.10
N SER A 99 -14.63 -20.05 12.23
CA SER A 99 -15.46 -21.24 12.42
C SER A 99 -15.02 -22.07 13.63
N SER A 100 -15.99 -22.74 14.29
CA SER A 100 -15.72 -23.77 15.30
C SER A 100 -15.13 -25.05 14.70
N VAL A 101 -15.27 -25.29 13.38
CA VAL A 101 -14.83 -26.48 12.68
C VAL A 101 -13.32 -26.43 12.40
N ALA A 102 -12.55 -27.31 13.03
CA ALA A 102 -11.09 -27.29 12.98
C ALA A 102 -10.49 -27.38 11.58
N PRO A 103 -10.94 -28.25 10.65
CA PRO A 103 -10.46 -28.29 9.27
C PRO A 103 -10.59 -26.95 8.54
N TYR A 104 -11.69 -26.21 8.73
CA TYR A 104 -11.86 -24.89 8.08
C TYR A 104 -10.86 -23.86 8.61
N ARG A 105 -10.66 -23.82 9.94
CA ARG A 105 -9.66 -22.93 10.54
C ARG A 105 -8.25 -23.25 10.05
N TRP A 106 -7.93 -24.52 9.97
CA TRP A 106 -6.61 -24.95 9.49
C TRP A 106 -6.40 -24.57 8.03
N ALA A 107 -7.34 -24.89 7.14
CA ALA A 107 -7.26 -24.55 5.73
C ALA A 107 -7.13 -23.02 5.52
N ALA A 108 -7.94 -22.24 6.24
CA ALA A 108 -7.84 -20.76 6.19
C ALA A 108 -6.49 -20.25 6.69
N SER A 109 -5.93 -20.85 7.75
CA SER A 109 -4.60 -20.49 8.26
C SER A 109 -3.52 -20.75 7.24
N VAL A 110 -3.49 -21.95 6.66
CA VAL A 110 -2.51 -22.35 5.63
C VAL A 110 -2.58 -21.41 4.42
N TYR A 111 -3.80 -21.08 3.96
CA TYR A 111 -3.98 -20.13 2.88
C TYR A 111 -3.36 -18.77 3.22
N ILE A 112 -3.72 -18.21 4.38
CA ILE A 112 -3.26 -16.89 4.81
C ILE A 112 -1.73 -16.86 4.93
N GLU A 113 -1.12 -17.87 5.56
CA GLU A 113 0.34 -17.95 5.73
C GLU A 113 1.06 -18.04 4.37
N ILE A 114 0.56 -18.85 3.43
CA ILE A 114 1.16 -18.99 2.12
C ILE A 114 1.08 -17.68 1.33
N PHE A 115 -0.11 -17.10 1.19
CA PHE A 115 -0.30 -15.92 0.33
C PHE A 115 0.25 -14.62 0.93
N ARG A 116 0.43 -14.55 2.25
CA ARG A 116 1.14 -13.44 2.91
C ARG A 116 2.64 -13.65 2.98
N GLY A 117 3.11 -14.90 2.92
CA GLY A 117 4.52 -15.24 2.96
C GLY A 117 5.22 -15.18 1.60
N LEU A 118 4.47 -15.30 0.51
CA LEU A 118 5.03 -15.27 -0.84
C LEU A 118 5.00 -13.83 -1.42
N PRO A 119 6.05 -13.43 -2.18
CA PRO A 119 6.00 -12.21 -2.96
C PRO A 119 4.84 -12.24 -3.97
N ALA A 120 4.04 -11.17 -4.03
CA ALA A 120 2.90 -11.07 -4.95
C ALA A 120 3.28 -11.33 -6.41
N LEU A 121 4.47 -10.88 -6.83
CA LEU A 121 5.01 -11.14 -8.17
C LEU A 121 5.06 -12.64 -8.52
N LEU A 122 5.48 -13.49 -7.59
CA LEU A 122 5.53 -14.94 -7.83
C LEU A 122 4.13 -15.51 -8.05
N ILE A 123 3.15 -15.06 -7.28
CA ILE A 123 1.76 -15.48 -7.44
C ILE A 123 1.23 -15.07 -8.81
N PHE A 124 1.55 -13.86 -9.27
CA PHE A 124 1.21 -13.41 -10.63
C PHE A 124 1.82 -14.29 -11.72
N ILE A 125 3.10 -14.66 -11.59
CA ILE A 125 3.77 -15.55 -12.53
C ILE A 125 3.11 -16.94 -12.50
N PHE A 126 2.80 -17.49 -11.33
CA PHE A 126 2.10 -18.76 -11.21
C PHE A 126 0.72 -18.73 -11.88
N VAL A 127 -0.07 -17.70 -11.63
CA VAL A 127 -1.40 -17.54 -12.25
C VAL A 127 -1.28 -17.37 -13.77
N GLY A 128 -0.33 -16.55 -14.23
CA GLY A 128 -0.16 -16.22 -15.64
C GLY A 128 0.46 -17.33 -16.49
N VAL A 129 1.34 -18.15 -15.91
CA VAL A 129 2.15 -19.14 -16.62
C VAL A 129 1.83 -20.56 -16.16
N ALA A 130 1.87 -20.84 -14.84
CA ALA A 130 1.73 -22.20 -14.35
C ALA A 130 0.30 -22.73 -14.49
N VAL A 131 -0.73 -21.92 -14.29
CA VAL A 131 -2.13 -22.35 -14.45
C VAL A 131 -2.43 -22.76 -15.90
N PRO A 132 -2.11 -21.96 -16.94
CA PRO A 132 -2.27 -22.40 -18.34
C PRO A 132 -1.46 -23.64 -18.71
N LEU A 133 -0.27 -23.82 -18.14
CA LEU A 133 0.56 -24.99 -18.37
C LEU A 133 -0.02 -26.26 -17.71
N ALA A 134 -0.52 -26.12 -16.48
CA ALA A 134 -1.08 -27.25 -15.72
C ALA A 134 -2.44 -27.71 -16.26
N PHE A 135 -3.19 -26.79 -16.87
CA PHE A 135 -4.53 -27.05 -17.40
C PHE A 135 -4.65 -26.60 -18.87
N PRO A 136 -4.02 -27.34 -19.82
CA PRO A 136 -4.08 -27.01 -21.25
C PRO A 136 -5.53 -26.99 -21.74
N GLY A 137 -5.93 -25.91 -22.43
CA GLY A 137 -7.29 -25.74 -22.95
C GLY A 137 -8.29 -25.17 -21.95
N VAL A 138 -7.92 -24.95 -20.70
CA VAL A 138 -8.74 -24.21 -19.73
C VAL A 138 -8.37 -22.73 -19.80
N GLU A 139 -9.30 -21.93 -20.29
CA GLU A 139 -9.15 -20.47 -20.29
C GLU A 139 -9.73 -19.89 -18.99
N ILE A 140 -8.97 -18.98 -18.36
CA ILE A 140 -9.48 -18.23 -17.22
C ILE A 140 -10.56 -17.28 -17.75
N PRO A 141 -11.79 -17.32 -17.21
CA PRO A 141 -12.87 -16.44 -17.65
C PRO A 141 -12.46 -14.98 -17.59
N GLY A 142 -12.75 -14.22 -18.67
CA GLY A 142 -12.35 -12.81 -18.79
C GLY A 142 -10.94 -12.59 -19.33
N GLY A 143 -10.23 -13.64 -19.76
CA GLY A 143 -8.92 -13.51 -20.39
C GLY A 143 -7.90 -12.85 -19.46
N THR A 144 -7.20 -11.83 -19.95
CA THR A 144 -6.21 -11.07 -19.15
C THR A 144 -6.81 -10.41 -17.92
N TYR A 145 -8.02 -9.86 -18.02
CA TYR A 145 -8.71 -9.25 -16.87
C TYR A 145 -8.99 -10.27 -15.76
N GLY A 146 -9.40 -11.49 -16.14
CA GLY A 146 -9.62 -12.60 -15.21
C GLY A 146 -8.32 -13.07 -14.56
N LYS A 147 -7.24 -13.21 -15.32
CA LYS A 147 -5.91 -13.56 -14.79
C LYS A 147 -5.42 -12.53 -13.76
N VAL A 148 -5.59 -11.24 -14.07
CA VAL A 148 -5.19 -10.16 -13.18
C VAL A 148 -6.07 -10.13 -11.92
N ALA A 149 -7.39 -10.27 -12.07
CA ALA A 149 -8.31 -10.34 -10.94
C ALA A 149 -7.95 -11.50 -9.99
N LEU A 150 -7.61 -12.66 -10.54
CA LEU A 150 -7.13 -13.83 -9.79
C LEU A 150 -5.81 -13.51 -9.08
N GLY A 151 -4.79 -13.04 -9.80
CA GLY A 151 -3.47 -12.76 -9.26
C GLY A 151 -3.50 -11.74 -8.12
N LEU A 152 -4.13 -10.57 -8.34
CA LEU A 152 -4.32 -9.54 -7.32
C LEU A 152 -5.21 -10.04 -6.17
N GLY A 153 -6.33 -10.67 -6.52
CA GLY A 153 -7.33 -11.03 -5.53
C GLY A 153 -6.93 -12.19 -4.63
N LEU A 154 -6.13 -13.16 -5.09
CA LEU A 154 -5.60 -14.23 -4.23
C LEU A 154 -4.69 -13.66 -3.14
N VAL A 155 -3.83 -12.71 -3.47
CA VAL A 155 -2.97 -12.03 -2.48
C VAL A 155 -3.82 -11.18 -1.53
N ALA A 156 -4.67 -10.31 -2.09
CA ALA A 156 -5.52 -9.41 -1.32
C ALA A 156 -6.47 -10.14 -0.37
N ALA A 157 -7.01 -11.30 -0.79
CA ALA A 157 -7.90 -12.10 0.03
C ALA A 157 -7.27 -12.53 1.36
N ALA A 158 -5.98 -12.83 1.39
CA ALA A 158 -5.29 -13.20 2.62
C ALA A 158 -5.17 -12.02 3.60
N TYR A 159 -4.86 -10.82 3.10
CA TYR A 159 -4.82 -9.59 3.91
C TYR A 159 -6.21 -9.15 4.37
N MET A 160 -7.19 -9.17 3.45
CA MET A 160 -8.59 -8.81 3.76
C MET A 160 -9.23 -9.79 4.75
N ALA A 161 -8.91 -11.09 4.66
CA ALA A 161 -9.41 -12.09 5.61
C ALA A 161 -8.95 -11.79 7.05
N GLU A 162 -7.67 -11.48 7.24
CA GLU A 162 -7.14 -11.08 8.55
C GLU A 162 -7.73 -9.75 9.02
N THR A 163 -7.89 -8.78 8.14
CA THR A 163 -8.52 -7.49 8.44
C THR A 163 -9.97 -7.68 8.92
N ILE A 164 -10.76 -8.48 8.20
CA ILE A 164 -12.15 -8.78 8.56
C ILE A 164 -12.20 -9.52 9.89
N ARG A 165 -11.38 -10.55 10.08
CA ARG A 165 -11.29 -11.30 11.32
C ARG A 165 -10.92 -10.39 12.52
N ALA A 166 -9.88 -9.58 12.35
CA ALA A 166 -9.44 -8.64 13.38
C ALA A 166 -10.52 -7.61 13.74
N GLY A 167 -11.23 -7.09 12.73
CA GLY A 167 -12.33 -6.15 12.97
C GLY A 167 -13.50 -6.75 13.74
N ILE A 168 -13.87 -8.00 13.45
CA ILE A 168 -14.91 -8.70 14.21
C ILE A 168 -14.45 -8.94 15.65
N GLN A 169 -13.20 -9.32 15.87
CA GLN A 169 -12.65 -9.56 17.20
C GLN A 169 -12.38 -8.28 18.00
N ALA A 170 -12.26 -7.13 17.34
CA ALA A 170 -12.07 -5.83 17.99
C ALA A 170 -13.36 -5.27 18.64
N VAL A 171 -14.52 -5.82 18.29
CA VAL A 171 -15.78 -5.44 18.98
C VAL A 171 -15.73 -5.98 20.40
N PRO A 172 -15.96 -5.15 21.44
CA PRO A 172 -15.93 -5.61 22.83
C PRO A 172 -16.90 -6.77 23.09
N GLY A 173 -16.43 -7.86 23.70
CA GLY A 173 -17.22 -9.07 23.97
C GLY A 173 -18.50 -8.80 24.76
N GLY A 174 -18.49 -7.80 25.65
CA GLY A 174 -19.67 -7.35 26.39
C GLY A 174 -20.84 -6.91 25.51
N GLN A 175 -20.61 -6.47 24.26
CA GLN A 175 -21.69 -6.16 23.31
C GLN A 175 -22.47 -7.41 22.91
N LEU A 176 -21.77 -8.51 22.68
CA LEU A 176 -22.38 -9.81 22.38
C LEU A 176 -23.11 -10.35 23.61
N GLU A 177 -22.49 -10.28 24.79
CA GLU A 177 -23.07 -10.76 26.06
C GLU A 177 -24.32 -9.98 26.43
N ALA A 178 -24.31 -8.65 26.33
CA ALA A 178 -25.46 -7.78 26.59
C ALA A 178 -26.64 -8.12 25.65
N ALA A 179 -26.40 -8.29 24.37
CA ALA A 179 -27.42 -8.68 23.41
C ALA A 179 -28.00 -10.05 23.73
N ARG A 180 -27.16 -11.00 24.16
CA ARG A 180 -27.59 -12.34 24.62
C ARG A 180 -28.45 -12.28 25.87
N SER A 181 -28.13 -11.42 26.84
CA SER A 181 -28.87 -11.20 28.05
C SER A 181 -30.25 -10.59 27.78
N LEU A 182 -30.41 -9.86 26.68
CA LEU A 182 -31.70 -9.34 26.19
C LEU A 182 -32.52 -10.39 25.40
N GLY A 183 -32.08 -11.67 25.38
CA GLY A 183 -32.77 -12.75 24.71
C GLY A 183 -32.49 -12.94 23.23
N PHE A 184 -31.50 -12.24 22.66
CA PHE A 184 -31.13 -12.48 21.27
C PHE A 184 -30.44 -13.84 21.14
N SER A 185 -30.73 -14.58 20.06
CA SER A 185 -29.93 -15.74 19.69
C SER A 185 -28.51 -15.29 19.33
N HIS A 186 -27.52 -16.18 19.40
CA HIS A 186 -26.14 -15.86 19.05
C HIS A 186 -26.04 -15.26 17.64
N THR A 187 -26.69 -15.87 16.67
CA THR A 187 -26.68 -15.39 15.26
C THR A 187 -27.31 -14.00 15.16
N ARG A 188 -28.43 -13.76 15.82
CA ARG A 188 -29.09 -12.45 15.82
C ARG A 188 -28.24 -11.39 16.50
N ALA A 189 -27.59 -11.70 17.62
CA ALA A 189 -26.66 -10.79 18.30
C ALA A 189 -25.44 -10.46 17.40
N MET A 190 -24.87 -11.47 16.72
CA MET A 190 -23.78 -11.27 15.77
C MET A 190 -24.20 -10.33 14.62
N VAL A 191 -25.31 -10.63 13.94
CA VAL A 191 -25.72 -9.88 12.73
C VAL A 191 -26.21 -8.47 13.09
N SER A 192 -26.95 -8.30 14.20
CA SER A 192 -27.60 -7.02 14.53
C SER A 192 -26.74 -6.10 15.40
N VAL A 193 -25.74 -6.62 16.12
CA VAL A 193 -24.94 -5.84 17.08
C VAL A 193 -23.44 -5.85 16.71
N VAL A 194 -22.83 -7.03 16.53
CA VAL A 194 -21.39 -7.15 16.34
C VAL A 194 -20.98 -6.76 14.92
N ILE A 195 -21.60 -7.33 13.88
CA ILE A 195 -21.23 -7.10 12.49
C ILE A 195 -21.31 -5.61 12.09
N PRO A 196 -22.36 -4.84 12.42
CA PRO A 196 -22.41 -3.42 12.08
C PRO A 196 -21.29 -2.58 12.73
N GLN A 197 -20.88 -2.96 13.96
CA GLN A 197 -19.75 -2.33 14.63
C GLN A 197 -18.42 -2.73 13.98
N ALA A 198 -18.23 -4.04 13.74
CA ALA A 198 -17.05 -4.57 13.05
C ALA A 198 -16.87 -3.93 11.67
N PHE A 199 -17.96 -3.72 10.92
CA PHE A 199 -17.91 -3.11 9.58
C PHE A 199 -17.30 -1.71 9.61
N ARG A 200 -17.63 -0.89 10.61
CA ARG A 200 -17.04 0.44 10.79
C ARG A 200 -15.53 0.38 11.06
N ILE A 201 -15.08 -0.66 11.78
CA ILE A 201 -13.67 -0.89 12.11
C ILE A 201 -12.89 -1.37 10.86
N VAL A 202 -13.54 -2.17 10.01
CA VAL A 202 -12.92 -2.84 8.86
C VAL A 202 -12.83 -1.94 7.62
N ILE A 203 -13.76 -1.00 7.42
CA ILE A 203 -13.80 -0.11 6.25
C ILE A 203 -12.47 0.65 6.01
N PRO A 204 -11.86 1.34 7.00
CA PRO A 204 -10.63 2.08 6.76
C PRO A 204 -9.49 1.19 6.26
N PRO A 205 -9.13 0.08 6.91
CA PRO A 205 -8.06 -0.79 6.41
C PRO A 205 -8.39 -1.46 5.07
N LEU A 206 -9.66 -1.81 4.78
CA LEU A 206 -10.04 -2.30 3.45
C LEU A 206 -9.89 -1.22 2.37
N THR A 207 -10.19 0.03 2.68
CA THR A 207 -9.97 1.14 1.74
C THR A 207 -8.47 1.35 1.49
N ASN A 208 -7.62 1.16 2.51
CA ASN A 208 -6.17 1.16 2.33
C ASN A 208 -5.70 0.01 1.43
N GLU A 209 -6.30 -1.17 1.56
CA GLU A 209 -5.99 -2.31 0.67
C GLU A 209 -6.30 -1.98 -0.80
N LEU A 210 -7.37 -1.23 -1.07
CA LEU A 210 -7.66 -0.75 -2.43
C LEU A 210 -6.54 0.16 -2.97
N VAL A 211 -5.95 1.03 -2.13
CA VAL A 211 -4.79 1.88 -2.51
C VAL A 211 -3.56 1.02 -2.81
N LEU A 212 -3.33 -0.05 -2.04
CA LEU A 212 -2.23 -0.98 -2.26
C LEU A 212 -2.42 -1.73 -3.58
N LEU A 213 -3.60 -2.30 -3.82
CA LEU A 213 -3.93 -3.00 -5.06
C LEU A 213 -3.81 -2.11 -6.30
N PHE A 214 -4.12 -0.81 -6.17
CA PHE A 214 -3.93 0.13 -7.28
C PHE A 214 -2.45 0.21 -7.70
N LYS A 215 -1.52 0.16 -6.76
CA LYS A 215 -0.08 0.11 -7.03
C LYS A 215 0.36 -1.28 -7.51
N ASP A 216 -0.17 -2.33 -6.90
CA ASP A 216 0.16 -3.72 -7.24
C ASP A 216 -0.36 -4.13 -8.62
N SER A 217 -1.33 -3.39 -9.20
CA SER A 217 -1.73 -3.57 -10.60
C SER A 217 -0.56 -3.42 -11.58
N SER A 218 0.54 -2.72 -11.19
CA SER A 218 1.79 -2.65 -11.95
C SER A 218 2.44 -4.02 -12.22
N LEU A 219 2.12 -5.05 -11.42
CA LEU A 219 2.60 -6.42 -11.61
C LEU A 219 2.08 -7.07 -12.91
N VAL A 220 1.00 -6.53 -13.50
CA VAL A 220 0.48 -6.91 -14.82
C VAL A 220 1.55 -6.81 -15.92
N LEU A 221 2.55 -5.93 -15.74
CA LEU A 221 3.72 -5.82 -16.59
C LEU A 221 4.36 -7.18 -16.94
N PHE A 222 4.30 -8.16 -16.03
CA PHE A 222 4.93 -9.47 -16.17
C PHE A 222 4.03 -10.54 -16.82
N LEU A 223 2.78 -10.22 -17.16
CA LEU A 223 1.82 -11.19 -17.74
C LEU A 223 1.84 -11.25 -19.28
N GLY A 224 2.68 -10.48 -19.96
CA GLY A 224 2.73 -10.51 -21.43
C GLY A 224 1.47 -9.98 -22.12
N VAL A 225 0.87 -8.93 -21.58
CA VAL A 225 -0.39 -8.33 -22.05
C VAL A 225 -0.26 -7.63 -23.41
N THR A 226 -1.36 -7.58 -24.16
CA THR A 226 -1.46 -6.87 -25.45
C THR A 226 -1.43 -5.34 -25.29
N LEU A 227 -1.30 -4.60 -26.42
CA LEU A 227 -1.26 -3.14 -26.41
C LEU A 227 -2.51 -2.50 -25.77
N GLN A 228 -3.68 -3.14 -25.95
CA GLN A 228 -4.96 -2.63 -25.43
C GLN A 228 -5.21 -3.02 -23.95
N GLU A 229 -4.41 -3.94 -23.42
CA GLU A 229 -4.52 -4.44 -22.04
C GLU A 229 -3.45 -3.85 -21.11
N ARG A 230 -2.61 -2.96 -21.63
CA ARG A 230 -1.55 -2.31 -20.83
C ARG A 230 -2.15 -1.47 -19.71
N GLU A 231 -1.59 -1.63 -18.52
CA GLU A 231 -1.79 -0.71 -17.39
C GLU A 231 -0.72 0.40 -17.45
N LEU A 232 -0.79 1.36 -16.52
CA LEU A 232 0.05 2.56 -16.53
C LEU A 232 1.56 2.26 -16.59
N THR A 233 2.07 1.31 -15.79
CA THR A 233 3.52 1.00 -15.75
C THR A 233 3.97 0.34 -17.03
N LYS A 234 3.21 -0.63 -17.53
CA LYS A 234 3.51 -1.31 -18.80
C LYS A 234 3.45 -0.34 -19.98
N PHE A 235 2.45 0.54 -20.01
CA PHE A 235 2.32 1.57 -21.02
C PHE A 235 3.52 2.53 -21.01
N GLY A 236 3.88 3.06 -19.83
CA GLY A 236 5.02 3.95 -19.67
C GLY A 236 6.34 3.29 -20.05
N ARG A 237 6.56 2.03 -19.65
CA ARG A 237 7.78 1.27 -19.94
C ARG A 237 7.93 0.95 -21.41
N ASP A 238 6.87 0.50 -22.08
CA ASP A 238 6.92 0.15 -23.51
C ASP A 238 7.28 1.39 -24.34
N LEU A 239 6.65 2.53 -24.07
CA LEU A 239 6.96 3.78 -24.77
C LEU A 239 8.33 4.34 -24.41
N ALA A 240 8.77 4.21 -23.16
CA ALA A 240 10.13 4.60 -22.79
C ALA A 240 11.19 3.78 -23.54
N SER A 241 10.94 2.49 -23.73
CA SER A 241 11.84 1.62 -24.52
C SER A 241 11.85 2.00 -26.01
N GLN A 242 10.70 2.36 -26.58
CA GLN A 242 10.57 2.78 -27.99
C GLN A 242 11.21 4.14 -28.27
N THR A 243 11.11 5.07 -27.32
CA THR A 243 11.60 6.45 -27.49
C THR A 243 12.98 6.68 -26.89
N ALA A 244 13.58 5.67 -26.25
CA ALA A 244 14.81 5.79 -25.46
C ALA A 244 14.76 6.96 -24.45
N ASN A 245 13.56 7.25 -23.91
CA ASN A 245 13.31 8.38 -23.04
C ASN A 245 12.37 7.97 -21.89
N SER A 246 12.60 8.45 -20.67
CA SER A 246 11.88 8.05 -19.48
C SER A 246 10.67 8.95 -19.15
N THR A 247 10.36 9.97 -19.97
CA THR A 247 9.18 10.83 -19.81
C THR A 247 7.88 10.01 -19.69
N PRO A 248 7.64 8.95 -20.50
CA PRO A 248 6.42 8.14 -20.38
C PRO A 248 6.28 7.47 -19.02
N ILE A 249 7.39 7.02 -18.40
CA ILE A 249 7.36 6.43 -17.05
C ILE A 249 7.02 7.50 -16.01
N LEU A 250 7.60 8.70 -16.13
CA LEU A 250 7.28 9.80 -15.22
C LEU A 250 5.81 10.17 -15.30
N VAL A 251 5.25 10.31 -16.51
CA VAL A 251 3.82 10.64 -16.70
C VAL A 251 2.92 9.53 -16.14
N ALA A 252 3.26 8.25 -16.36
CA ALA A 252 2.53 7.14 -15.75
C ALA A 252 2.58 7.22 -14.21
N GLY A 253 3.72 7.53 -13.62
CA GLY A 253 3.86 7.76 -12.17
C GLY A 253 2.99 8.92 -11.67
N LEU A 254 2.90 10.01 -12.41
CA LEU A 254 2.01 11.12 -12.08
C LEU A 254 0.53 10.72 -12.16
N CYS A 255 0.14 9.88 -13.12
CA CYS A 255 -1.21 9.31 -13.18
C CYS A 255 -1.51 8.41 -11.96
N TYR A 256 -0.53 7.61 -11.49
CA TYR A 256 -0.68 6.87 -10.22
C TYR A 256 -0.92 7.81 -9.04
N LEU A 257 -0.15 8.88 -8.92
CA LEU A 257 -0.31 9.86 -7.83
C LEU A 257 -1.66 10.58 -7.89
N LEU A 258 -2.13 10.91 -9.09
CA LEU A 258 -3.42 11.57 -9.31
C LEU A 258 -4.59 10.75 -8.72
N VAL A 259 -4.50 9.43 -8.71
CA VAL A 259 -5.52 8.55 -8.13
C VAL A 259 -5.21 8.21 -6.67
N THR A 260 -3.97 7.81 -6.37
CA THR A 260 -3.63 7.30 -5.04
C THR A 260 -3.61 8.38 -3.96
N VAL A 261 -3.23 9.63 -4.29
CA VAL A 261 -3.21 10.72 -3.30
C VAL A 261 -4.63 11.09 -2.83
N PRO A 262 -5.62 11.36 -3.70
CA PRO A 262 -7.00 11.58 -3.25
C PRO A 262 -7.57 10.40 -2.47
N LEU A 263 -7.32 9.16 -2.93
CA LEU A 263 -7.80 7.96 -2.26
C LEU A 263 -7.18 7.82 -0.84
N SER A 264 -5.90 8.14 -0.68
CA SER A 264 -5.23 8.18 0.63
C SER A 264 -5.80 9.26 1.57
N PHE A 265 -6.31 10.37 1.04
CA PHE A 265 -7.05 11.35 1.86
C PHE A 265 -8.38 10.79 2.35
N VAL A 266 -9.09 10.01 1.51
CA VAL A 266 -10.32 9.33 1.92
C VAL A 266 -10.03 8.34 3.04
N VAL A 267 -8.99 7.51 2.91
CA VAL A 267 -8.56 6.57 3.97
C VAL A 267 -8.36 7.30 5.30
N ARG A 268 -7.53 8.34 5.32
CA ARG A 268 -7.26 9.12 6.55
C ARG A 268 -8.52 9.72 7.19
N ARG A 269 -9.48 10.16 6.37
CA ARG A 269 -10.77 10.68 6.90
C ARG A 269 -11.63 9.57 7.50
N LEU A 270 -11.60 8.36 6.92
CA LEU A 270 -12.32 7.22 7.45
C LEU A 270 -11.70 6.73 8.76
N GLU A 271 -10.36 6.71 8.84
CA GLU A 271 -9.62 6.39 10.08
C GLU A 271 -9.95 7.36 11.21
N ALA A 272 -9.89 8.67 10.95
CA ALA A 272 -10.22 9.70 11.95
C ALA A 272 -11.67 9.54 12.49
N ARG A 273 -12.64 9.26 11.62
CA ARG A 273 -14.03 9.00 12.05
C ARG A 273 -14.21 7.71 12.84
N ALA A 274 -13.43 6.68 12.51
CA ALA A 274 -13.48 5.42 13.24
C ALA A 274 -12.89 5.56 14.66
N ASP A 275 -11.86 6.41 14.83
CA ASP A 275 -11.25 6.68 16.13
C ASP A 275 -12.15 7.57 17.03
N GLU A 276 -12.87 8.56 16.45
CA GLU A 276 -13.83 9.39 17.18
C GLU A 276 -15.06 8.58 17.69
N ALA A 277 -15.36 7.45 17.09
CA ALA A 277 -16.51 6.60 17.43
C ALA A 277 -16.18 5.50 18.47
N ARG A 278 -14.93 5.44 18.92
CA ARG A 278 -14.47 4.52 19.99
C ARG A 278 -14.52 5.16 21.37
#